data_80f1405fcf5f3a344993dc8dc3bd374f
#
_entry.id   80f1405fcf5f3a344993dc8dc3bd374f
#
_cell.length_a   1.000
_cell.length_b   1.000
_cell.length_c   1.000
_cell.angle_alpha   90.00
_cell.angle_beta   90.00
_cell.angle_gamma   90.00
#
_symmetry.space_group_name_H-M   'P 1'
#
loop_
_entity.id
_entity.type
_entity.pdbx_description
1 polymer ?
#
loop_
_entity_poly.entity_id
_entity_poly.type
_entity_poly.pdbx_seq_one_letter_code
_entity_poly.pdbx_strand_id
1 'polypeptide(L)'
;MAEIVLTPGQRAAVESRGCALLVAAAAGSGKTRVLIDRVLDQVIREGRRVDEFLLITFTQAAAAELRGKLLAELNRRLAADPENRHLQRQLSRVYLAQISTVHSFCAALLRDYAHVLELPADFRLADEQEAAALRERAVRAVLEEAYADPSPAVRAALDLPGAGRDDRALQELIVRVYTNLQCYPDPAATADRWEVMLDVTDCTDPGQTIWGKWLLRELQRGLQSDAAMLRRALALAEENEAVSAYVPVLQANLLLLEALASAGSWEALARIPPDFGRFPAIRKCADPETQERIKRLRTDTVARVRRRLEPFSLQPDETLRELSGSAEALRGLLALTRAFSARFAAEKSRRHLLDYNDLEHFALRLLTDRSGAPTAAAREVAGRYAEILVDEYQDTNRVQEAIYSAISREGRNVFLVGDVKQSIYRFRLADPTIFLEKYRTFAEEPAEGEPRRILLSDNFRSHAEILSAANDVFRLTMTERTGGLVYGDAEALRADRKSVV
;
A
#
# COMPACT_ATOMS: atom_id res chain seq x y z
N MET A 1 13.47 -19.96 -34.37
CA MET A 1 13.42 -18.73 -33.53
C MET A 1 14.53 -18.87 -32.47
N ALA A 2 15.35 -17.82 -32.28
CA ALA A 2 16.43 -17.86 -31.29
C ALA A 2 15.84 -18.16 -29.90
N GLU A 3 16.48 -19.06 -29.18
CA GLU A 3 16.16 -19.35 -27.78
C GLU A 3 16.38 -18.08 -26.97
N ILE A 4 15.32 -17.57 -26.32
CA ILE A 4 15.43 -16.35 -25.50
C ILE A 4 16.22 -16.73 -24.26
N VAL A 5 17.45 -16.25 -24.19
CA VAL A 5 18.34 -16.49 -23.05
C VAL A 5 17.86 -15.65 -21.86
N LEU A 6 17.56 -16.30 -20.74
CA LEU A 6 17.23 -15.63 -19.48
C LEU A 6 18.45 -14.89 -18.94
N THR A 7 18.23 -13.69 -18.38
CA THR A 7 19.29 -13.01 -17.61
C THR A 7 19.63 -13.79 -16.33
N PRO A 8 20.78 -13.52 -15.69
CA PRO A 8 21.13 -14.19 -14.44
C PRO A 8 20.05 -14.05 -13.36
N GLY A 9 19.46 -12.85 -13.19
CA GLY A 9 18.36 -12.59 -12.25
C GLY A 9 17.08 -13.35 -12.62
N GLN A 10 16.69 -13.35 -13.90
CA GLN A 10 15.52 -14.13 -14.35
C GLN A 10 15.75 -15.63 -14.13
N ARG A 11 16.93 -16.15 -14.43
CA ARG A 11 17.28 -17.55 -14.19
C ARG A 11 17.24 -17.88 -12.69
N ALA A 12 17.81 -17.04 -11.84
CA ALA A 12 17.73 -17.22 -10.39
C ALA A 12 16.27 -17.23 -9.91
N ALA A 13 15.40 -16.36 -10.44
CA ALA A 13 13.99 -16.34 -10.09
C ALA A 13 13.23 -17.59 -10.56
N VAL A 14 13.63 -18.17 -11.70
CA VAL A 14 13.05 -19.43 -12.22
C VAL A 14 13.52 -20.65 -11.42
N GLU A 15 14.78 -20.70 -11.02
CA GLU A 15 15.42 -21.89 -10.45
C GLU A 15 15.41 -21.94 -8.91
N SER A 16 15.26 -20.82 -8.18
CA SER A 16 15.24 -20.80 -6.71
C SER A 16 14.09 -21.62 -6.14
N ARG A 17 14.35 -22.44 -5.11
CA ARG A 17 13.38 -23.33 -4.45
C ARG A 17 13.52 -23.28 -2.93
N GLY A 18 12.49 -23.77 -2.24
CA GLY A 18 12.54 -24.04 -0.80
C GLY A 18 12.52 -22.82 0.12
N CYS A 19 12.28 -21.62 -0.43
CA CYS A 19 12.19 -20.37 0.33
C CYS A 19 11.05 -19.49 -0.17
N ALA A 20 10.63 -18.54 0.65
CA ALA A 20 9.83 -17.42 0.17
C ALA A 20 10.65 -16.58 -0.81
N LEU A 21 10.12 -16.30 -1.98
CA LEU A 21 10.82 -15.53 -3.00
C LEU A 21 10.06 -14.25 -3.36
N LEU A 22 10.69 -13.10 -3.15
CA LEU A 22 10.22 -11.81 -3.65
C LEU A 22 11.02 -11.42 -4.90
N VAL A 23 10.35 -11.29 -6.02
CA VAL A 23 10.92 -10.78 -7.26
C VAL A 23 10.47 -9.33 -7.45
N ALA A 24 11.35 -8.39 -7.12
CA ALA A 24 11.13 -6.98 -7.39
C ALA A 24 11.51 -6.70 -8.85
N ALA A 25 10.50 -6.68 -9.70
CA ALA A 25 10.65 -6.72 -11.15
C ALA A 25 10.17 -5.40 -11.78
N ALA A 26 11.11 -4.63 -12.31
CA ALA A 26 10.83 -3.35 -12.94
C ALA A 26 9.87 -3.48 -14.16
N ALA A 27 9.31 -2.35 -14.60
CA ALA A 27 8.49 -2.31 -15.81
C ALA A 27 9.27 -2.89 -17.00
N GLY A 28 8.63 -3.76 -17.78
CA GLY A 28 9.25 -4.36 -18.97
C GLY A 28 10.37 -5.38 -18.70
N SER A 29 10.58 -5.82 -17.44
CA SER A 29 11.60 -6.80 -17.06
C SER A 29 11.22 -8.26 -17.33
N GLY A 30 10.03 -8.51 -17.87
CA GLY A 30 9.58 -9.86 -18.17
C GLY A 30 8.93 -10.60 -17.01
N LYS A 31 8.29 -9.91 -16.05
CA LYS A 31 7.55 -10.52 -14.90
C LYS A 31 6.74 -11.76 -15.30
N THR A 32 5.81 -11.58 -16.22
CA THR A 32 4.93 -12.67 -16.69
C THR A 32 5.71 -13.83 -17.30
N ARG A 33 6.82 -13.54 -18.00
CA ARG A 33 7.69 -14.57 -18.59
C ARG A 33 8.36 -15.42 -17.51
N VAL A 34 8.94 -14.76 -16.51
CA VAL A 34 9.58 -15.46 -15.37
C VAL A 34 8.57 -16.33 -14.62
N LEU A 35 7.34 -15.84 -14.42
CA LEU A 35 6.24 -16.61 -13.81
C LEU A 35 5.96 -17.91 -14.59
N ILE A 36 5.79 -17.80 -15.90
CA ILE A 36 5.49 -18.95 -16.77
C ILE A 36 6.69 -19.91 -16.80
N ASP A 37 7.89 -19.40 -17.01
CA ASP A 37 9.10 -20.22 -17.09
C ASP A 37 9.35 -20.96 -15.77
N ARG A 38 9.05 -20.35 -14.61
CA ARG A 38 9.14 -21.00 -13.30
C ARG A 38 8.19 -22.17 -13.14
N VAL A 39 6.93 -22.01 -13.54
CA VAL A 39 5.94 -23.10 -13.53
C VAL A 39 6.39 -24.22 -14.46
N LEU A 40 6.81 -23.87 -15.66
CA LEU A 40 7.25 -24.85 -16.66
C LEU A 40 8.54 -25.58 -16.26
N ASP A 41 9.47 -24.89 -15.61
CA ASP A 41 10.69 -25.49 -15.10
C ASP A 41 10.37 -26.60 -14.09
N GLN A 42 9.47 -26.36 -13.15
CA GLN A 42 9.02 -27.35 -12.18
C GLN A 42 8.20 -28.48 -12.83
N VAL A 43 7.34 -28.15 -13.79
CA VAL A 43 6.56 -29.15 -14.53
C VAL A 43 7.47 -30.11 -15.31
N ILE A 44 8.50 -29.57 -15.95
CA ILE A 44 9.35 -30.36 -16.86
C ILE A 44 10.48 -31.06 -16.12
N ARG A 45 11.19 -30.36 -15.21
CA ARG A 45 12.36 -30.92 -14.53
C ARG A 45 12.01 -31.71 -13.29
N GLU A 46 10.96 -31.28 -12.56
CA GLU A 46 10.56 -31.90 -11.30
C GLU A 46 9.35 -32.84 -11.46
N GLY A 47 8.77 -32.92 -12.67
CA GLY A 47 7.61 -33.77 -12.95
C GLY A 47 6.31 -33.30 -12.26
N ARG A 48 6.26 -32.05 -11.79
CA ARG A 48 5.07 -31.47 -11.18
C ARG A 48 3.90 -31.41 -12.14
N ARG A 49 2.68 -31.38 -11.60
CA ARG A 49 1.48 -31.16 -12.40
C ARG A 49 1.15 -29.66 -12.40
N VAL A 50 0.64 -29.15 -13.53
CA VAL A 50 0.24 -27.74 -13.67
C VAL A 50 -0.88 -27.36 -12.69
N ASP A 51 -1.76 -28.31 -12.34
CA ASP A 51 -2.84 -28.10 -11.37
C ASP A 51 -2.38 -28.11 -9.89
N GLU A 52 -1.09 -28.31 -9.62
CA GLU A 52 -0.46 -28.13 -8.30
C GLU A 52 0.01 -26.69 -8.05
N PHE A 53 -0.23 -25.77 -8.97
CA PHE A 53 0.15 -24.34 -8.82
C PHE A 53 -1.08 -23.47 -8.62
N LEU A 54 -1.00 -22.58 -7.63
CA LEU A 54 -1.95 -21.48 -7.45
C LEU A 54 -1.33 -20.20 -8.00
N LEU A 55 -1.92 -19.66 -9.07
CA LEU A 55 -1.49 -18.41 -9.68
C LEU A 55 -2.56 -17.34 -9.47
N ILE A 56 -2.21 -16.35 -8.67
CA ILE A 56 -3.09 -15.23 -8.36
C ILE A 56 -2.67 -14.00 -9.17
N THR A 57 -3.64 -13.36 -9.82
CA THR A 57 -3.46 -12.12 -10.57
C THR A 57 -4.46 -11.06 -10.12
N PHE A 58 -4.22 -9.80 -10.48
CA PHE A 58 -5.09 -8.69 -10.09
C PHE A 58 -6.43 -8.66 -10.85
N THR A 59 -6.44 -9.08 -12.13
CA THR A 59 -7.65 -9.04 -12.97
C THR A 59 -7.95 -10.38 -13.63
N GLN A 60 -9.23 -10.62 -13.93
CA GLN A 60 -9.65 -11.81 -14.67
C GLN A 60 -9.02 -11.87 -16.07
N ALA A 61 -8.85 -10.70 -16.71
CA ALA A 61 -8.19 -10.61 -18.02
C ALA A 61 -6.72 -11.07 -17.94
N ALA A 62 -5.98 -10.63 -16.91
CA ALA A 62 -4.60 -11.07 -16.67
C ALA A 62 -4.53 -12.58 -16.39
N ALA A 63 -5.47 -13.12 -15.62
CA ALA A 63 -5.55 -14.57 -15.39
C ALA A 63 -5.79 -15.36 -16.68
N ALA A 64 -6.69 -14.89 -17.53
CA ALA A 64 -6.95 -15.51 -18.84
C ALA A 64 -5.73 -15.41 -19.77
N GLU A 65 -5.07 -14.26 -19.82
CA GLU A 65 -3.84 -14.05 -20.58
C GLU A 65 -2.71 -14.98 -20.10
N LEU A 66 -2.51 -15.08 -18.80
CA LEU A 66 -1.49 -15.95 -18.20
C LEU A 66 -1.75 -17.42 -18.56
N ARG A 67 -3.01 -17.88 -18.47
CA ARG A 67 -3.43 -19.21 -18.89
C ARG A 67 -3.17 -19.46 -20.36
N GLY A 68 -3.50 -18.49 -21.22
CA GLY A 68 -3.24 -18.58 -22.66
C GLY A 68 -1.75 -18.69 -23.00
N LYS A 69 -0.92 -17.90 -22.34
CA LYS A 69 0.55 -17.95 -22.50
C LYS A 69 1.15 -19.27 -22.04
N LEU A 70 0.66 -19.79 -20.91
CA LEU A 70 1.08 -21.10 -20.39
C LEU A 70 0.72 -22.23 -21.37
N LEU A 71 -0.50 -22.23 -21.91
CA LEU A 71 -0.93 -23.16 -22.95
C LEU A 71 -0.07 -23.07 -24.22
N ALA A 72 0.18 -21.85 -24.70
CA ALA A 72 1.00 -21.64 -25.90
C ALA A 72 2.42 -22.18 -25.71
N GLU A 73 3.02 -21.95 -24.56
CA GLU A 73 4.38 -22.41 -24.26
C GLU A 73 4.45 -23.95 -24.08
N LEU A 74 3.45 -24.57 -23.43
CA LEU A 74 3.34 -26.03 -23.36
C LEU A 74 3.20 -26.66 -24.74
N ASN A 75 2.34 -26.08 -25.60
CA ASN A 75 2.19 -26.54 -27.00
C ASN A 75 3.50 -26.40 -27.78
N ARG A 76 4.21 -25.31 -27.63
CA ARG A 76 5.53 -25.08 -28.27
C ARG A 76 6.53 -26.16 -27.88
N ARG A 77 6.59 -26.50 -26.56
CA ARG A 77 7.50 -27.55 -26.05
C ARG A 77 7.06 -28.95 -26.51
N LEU A 78 5.77 -29.23 -26.54
CA LEU A 78 5.26 -30.48 -27.03
C LEU A 78 5.52 -30.63 -28.53
N ALA A 79 5.45 -29.56 -29.34
CA ALA A 79 5.82 -29.59 -30.74
C ALA A 79 7.29 -29.95 -30.98
N ALA A 80 8.20 -29.62 -30.03
CA ALA A 80 9.59 -30.01 -30.08
C ALA A 80 9.85 -31.44 -29.59
N ASP A 81 8.96 -32.02 -28.78
CA ASP A 81 9.01 -33.41 -28.29
C ASP A 81 7.59 -34.01 -28.26
N PRO A 82 7.06 -34.42 -29.44
CA PRO A 82 5.66 -34.87 -29.60
C PRO A 82 5.31 -36.15 -28.81
N GLU A 83 6.29 -37.00 -28.51
CA GLU A 83 6.10 -38.25 -27.79
C GLU A 83 6.07 -38.06 -26.28
N ASN A 84 6.26 -36.85 -25.79
CA ASN A 84 6.31 -36.55 -24.37
C ASN A 84 4.93 -36.64 -23.69
N ARG A 85 4.62 -37.85 -23.21
CA ARG A 85 3.35 -38.14 -22.54
C ARG A 85 3.07 -37.26 -21.32
N HIS A 86 4.11 -36.80 -20.63
CA HIS A 86 3.94 -35.90 -19.49
C HIS A 86 3.40 -34.55 -19.97
N LEU A 87 4.04 -33.92 -20.96
CA LEU A 87 3.58 -32.66 -21.54
C LEU A 87 2.17 -32.75 -22.13
N GLN A 88 1.84 -33.85 -22.82
CA GLN A 88 0.49 -34.09 -23.35
C GLN A 88 -0.56 -34.06 -22.22
N ARG A 89 -0.29 -34.68 -21.08
CA ARG A 89 -1.20 -34.68 -19.92
C ARG A 89 -1.30 -33.28 -19.28
N GLN A 90 -0.22 -32.49 -19.26
CA GLN A 90 -0.24 -31.16 -18.67
C GLN A 90 -1.12 -30.19 -19.47
N LEU A 91 -1.20 -30.32 -20.79
CA LEU A 91 -2.08 -29.49 -21.61
C LEU A 91 -3.56 -29.58 -21.20
N SER A 92 -4.06 -30.79 -20.95
CA SER A 92 -5.44 -30.97 -20.46
C SER A 92 -5.63 -30.46 -19.03
N ARG A 93 -4.58 -30.51 -18.20
CA ARG A 93 -4.61 -30.07 -16.80
C ARG A 93 -4.58 -28.55 -16.61
N VAL A 94 -4.16 -27.76 -17.62
CA VAL A 94 -4.15 -26.29 -17.51
C VAL A 94 -5.53 -25.72 -17.20
N TYR A 95 -6.59 -26.39 -17.66
CA TYR A 95 -7.97 -25.98 -17.35
C TYR A 95 -8.39 -26.30 -15.90
N LEU A 96 -7.68 -27.21 -15.22
CA LEU A 96 -7.89 -27.53 -13.81
C LEU A 96 -7.00 -26.65 -12.89
N ALA A 97 -5.95 -26.04 -13.45
CA ALA A 97 -5.05 -25.19 -12.71
C ALA A 97 -5.77 -23.95 -12.18
N GLN A 98 -5.53 -23.62 -10.92
CA GLN A 98 -6.09 -22.45 -10.26
C GLN A 98 -5.32 -21.19 -10.67
N ILE A 99 -5.69 -20.64 -11.84
CA ILE A 99 -5.17 -19.38 -12.37
C ILE A 99 -6.32 -18.38 -12.36
N SER A 100 -6.34 -17.48 -11.38
CA SER A 100 -7.51 -16.64 -11.10
C SER A 100 -7.17 -15.38 -10.33
N THR A 101 -8.16 -14.52 -10.10
CA THR A 101 -8.06 -13.44 -9.10
C THR A 101 -8.21 -14.01 -7.69
N VAL A 102 -7.74 -13.25 -6.68
CA VAL A 102 -7.91 -13.64 -5.28
C VAL A 102 -9.38 -13.86 -4.92
N HIS A 103 -10.27 -13.00 -5.38
CA HIS A 103 -11.72 -13.14 -5.13
C HIS A 103 -12.30 -14.41 -5.76
N SER A 104 -11.87 -14.75 -6.98
CA SER A 104 -12.31 -16.00 -7.62
C SER A 104 -11.79 -17.23 -6.89
N PHE A 105 -10.55 -17.17 -6.38
CA PHE A 105 -10.00 -18.21 -5.51
C PHE A 105 -10.79 -18.34 -4.21
N CYS A 106 -11.04 -17.23 -3.50
CA CYS A 106 -11.85 -17.23 -2.29
C CYS A 106 -13.26 -17.77 -2.54
N ALA A 107 -13.92 -17.34 -3.62
CA ALA A 107 -15.26 -17.83 -3.96
C ALA A 107 -15.30 -19.35 -4.22
N ALA A 108 -14.29 -19.90 -4.90
CA ALA A 108 -14.16 -21.35 -5.10
C ALA A 108 -13.95 -22.07 -3.76
N LEU A 109 -13.04 -21.56 -2.93
CA LEU A 109 -12.76 -22.09 -1.61
C LEU A 109 -14.02 -22.11 -0.73
N LEU A 110 -14.78 -21.01 -0.70
CA LEU A 110 -15.99 -20.91 0.09
C LEU A 110 -17.09 -21.89 -0.39
N ARG A 111 -17.16 -22.20 -1.69
CA ARG A 111 -18.08 -23.24 -2.19
C ARG A 111 -17.70 -24.63 -1.74
N ASP A 112 -16.39 -24.95 -1.74
CA ASP A 112 -15.87 -26.23 -1.28
C ASP A 112 -16.13 -26.45 0.22
N TYR A 113 -16.05 -25.39 1.03
CA TYR A 113 -16.13 -25.43 2.49
C TYR A 113 -17.35 -24.68 3.08
N ALA A 114 -18.40 -24.46 2.29
CA ALA A 114 -19.61 -23.72 2.72
C ALA A 114 -20.20 -24.30 4.01
N HIS A 115 -20.20 -25.62 4.15
CA HIS A 115 -20.73 -26.34 5.32
C HIS A 115 -19.93 -26.06 6.62
N VAL A 116 -18.64 -25.77 6.52
CA VAL A 116 -17.79 -25.44 7.70
C VAL A 116 -18.09 -24.05 8.22
N LEU A 117 -18.47 -23.15 7.31
CA LEU A 117 -18.74 -21.72 7.61
C LEU A 117 -20.22 -21.43 7.83
N GLU A 118 -21.09 -22.46 7.75
CA GLU A 118 -22.55 -22.31 7.82
C GLU A 118 -23.08 -21.33 6.78
N LEU A 119 -22.40 -21.27 5.61
CA LEU A 119 -22.85 -20.45 4.50
C LEU A 119 -23.94 -21.18 3.70
N PRO A 120 -24.98 -20.47 3.22
CA PRO A 120 -25.93 -21.04 2.29
C PRO A 120 -25.21 -21.58 1.05
N ALA A 121 -25.55 -22.81 0.62
CA ALA A 121 -24.89 -23.42 -0.54
C ALA A 121 -25.14 -22.66 -1.86
N ASP A 122 -26.24 -21.89 -1.90
CA ASP A 122 -26.69 -21.07 -3.01
C ASP A 122 -26.24 -19.60 -2.94
N PHE A 123 -25.28 -19.28 -2.07
CA PHE A 123 -24.79 -17.90 -1.99
C PHE A 123 -24.30 -17.42 -3.36
N ARG A 124 -24.57 -16.16 -3.65
CA ARG A 124 -24.09 -15.47 -4.84
C ARG A 124 -23.33 -14.19 -4.51
N LEU A 125 -22.48 -13.79 -5.41
CA LEU A 125 -21.78 -12.51 -5.30
C LEU A 125 -22.76 -11.39 -5.71
N ALA A 126 -22.92 -10.39 -4.84
CA ALA A 126 -23.66 -9.18 -5.16
C ALA A 126 -22.94 -8.41 -6.27
N ASP A 127 -23.69 -7.93 -7.26
CA ASP A 127 -23.14 -6.95 -8.18
C ASP A 127 -22.93 -5.58 -7.48
N GLU A 128 -22.20 -4.68 -8.14
CA GLU A 128 -21.82 -3.41 -7.53
C GLU A 128 -23.05 -2.51 -7.24
N GLN A 129 -24.06 -2.54 -8.08
CA GLN A 129 -25.28 -1.74 -7.89
C GLN A 129 -26.12 -2.31 -6.75
N GLU A 130 -26.26 -3.62 -6.67
CA GLU A 130 -26.97 -4.29 -5.59
C GLU A 130 -26.27 -4.07 -4.24
N ALA A 131 -24.93 -4.22 -4.19
CA ALA A 131 -24.14 -3.95 -2.99
C ALA A 131 -24.24 -2.48 -2.56
N ALA A 132 -24.20 -1.54 -3.50
CA ALA A 132 -24.35 -0.12 -3.23
C ALA A 132 -25.76 0.21 -2.65
N ALA A 133 -26.81 -0.33 -3.24
CA ALA A 133 -28.17 -0.14 -2.76
C ALA A 133 -28.41 -0.75 -1.37
N LEU A 134 -27.76 -1.88 -1.08
CA LEU A 134 -27.81 -2.49 0.26
C LEU A 134 -27.07 -1.64 1.29
N ARG A 135 -25.87 -1.11 0.94
CA ARG A 135 -25.10 -0.21 1.80
C ARG A 135 -25.90 1.05 2.14
N GLU A 136 -26.49 1.69 1.13
CA GLU A 136 -27.31 2.89 1.32
C GLU A 136 -28.49 2.64 2.27
N ARG A 137 -29.21 1.55 2.08
CA ARG A 137 -30.30 1.18 2.98
C ARG A 137 -29.84 0.89 4.40
N ALA A 138 -28.75 0.16 4.55
CA ALA A 138 -28.23 -0.21 5.86
C ALA A 138 -27.75 1.02 6.64
N VAL A 139 -27.02 1.95 6.01
CA VAL A 139 -26.51 3.15 6.69
C VAL A 139 -27.66 4.10 7.05
N ARG A 140 -28.67 4.23 6.19
CA ARG A 140 -29.87 5.03 6.46
C ARG A 140 -30.66 4.49 7.66
N ALA A 141 -30.90 3.18 7.71
CA ALA A 141 -31.60 2.55 8.83
C ALA A 141 -30.84 2.72 10.16
N VAL A 142 -29.50 2.61 10.15
CA VAL A 142 -28.67 2.83 11.34
C VAL A 142 -28.78 4.27 11.82
N LEU A 143 -28.80 5.24 10.93
CA LEU A 143 -28.94 6.65 11.32
C LEU A 143 -30.36 6.95 11.85
N GLU A 144 -31.40 6.39 11.25
CA GLU A 144 -32.78 6.51 11.77
C GLU A 144 -32.91 5.97 13.21
N GLU A 145 -32.29 4.79 13.48
CA GLU A 145 -32.23 4.21 14.83
C GLU A 145 -31.40 5.11 15.79
N ALA A 146 -30.27 5.63 15.31
CA ALA A 146 -29.39 6.49 16.09
C ALA A 146 -30.03 7.84 16.47
N TYR A 147 -30.85 8.43 15.59
CA TYR A 147 -31.58 9.66 15.89
C TYR A 147 -32.69 9.46 16.90
N ALA A 148 -33.29 8.26 16.96
CA ALA A 148 -34.37 7.97 17.89
C ALA A 148 -33.92 7.91 19.35
N ASP A 149 -32.74 7.31 19.63
CA ASP A 149 -32.16 7.19 20.97
C ASP A 149 -30.60 7.20 20.92
N PRO A 150 -29.98 8.40 20.74
CA PRO A 150 -28.56 8.50 20.64
C PRO A 150 -27.85 8.42 22.00
N SER A 151 -26.86 7.54 22.13
CA SER A 151 -25.90 7.65 23.24
C SER A 151 -25.12 8.97 23.17
N PRO A 152 -24.48 9.44 24.27
CA PRO A 152 -23.70 10.69 24.25
C PRO A 152 -22.67 10.74 23.12
N ALA A 153 -21.92 9.68 22.90
CA ALA A 153 -20.92 9.59 21.83
C ALA A 153 -21.56 9.64 20.43
N VAL A 154 -22.67 8.92 20.22
CA VAL A 154 -23.39 8.95 18.95
C VAL A 154 -23.96 10.34 18.69
N ARG A 155 -24.52 11.01 19.70
CA ARG A 155 -25.00 12.40 19.58
C ARG A 155 -23.86 13.34 19.16
N ALA A 156 -22.69 13.23 19.78
CA ALA A 156 -21.53 14.01 19.38
C ALA A 156 -21.10 13.75 17.92
N ALA A 157 -21.26 12.51 17.44
CA ALA A 157 -20.98 12.18 16.04
C ALA A 157 -22.01 12.76 15.07
N LEU A 158 -23.31 12.76 15.46
CA LEU A 158 -24.40 13.37 14.67
C LEU A 158 -24.26 14.89 14.57
N ASP A 159 -23.66 15.53 15.59
CA ASP A 159 -23.43 16.97 15.66
C ASP A 159 -22.10 17.41 15.01
N LEU A 160 -21.34 16.51 14.36
CA LEU A 160 -20.08 16.86 13.70
C LEU A 160 -20.28 17.97 12.66
N PRO A 161 -19.40 19.00 12.64
CA PRO A 161 -19.42 20.04 11.62
C PRO A 161 -19.26 19.43 10.22
N GLY A 162 -20.22 19.69 9.34
CA GLY A 162 -20.26 19.11 7.99
C GLY A 162 -21.36 18.05 7.80
N ALA A 163 -21.93 17.54 8.86
CA ALA A 163 -23.22 16.82 8.84
C ALA A 163 -24.40 17.79 8.57
N GLY A 164 -24.24 18.80 7.80
CA GLY A 164 -25.10 19.87 7.33
C GLY A 164 -26.64 19.67 7.47
N ARG A 165 -27.42 20.15 6.48
CA ARG A 165 -28.87 19.92 6.41
C ARG A 165 -29.24 18.52 5.94
N ASP A 166 -28.26 17.70 5.51
CA ASP A 166 -28.45 16.32 5.11
C ASP A 166 -27.35 15.41 5.67
N ASP A 167 -27.66 14.16 5.89
CA ASP A 167 -26.77 13.16 6.50
C ASP A 167 -25.76 12.55 5.52
N ARG A 168 -25.64 13.04 4.29
CA ARG A 168 -24.81 12.40 3.25
C ARG A 168 -23.35 12.32 3.65
N ALA A 169 -22.81 13.41 4.18
CA ALA A 169 -21.41 13.44 4.61
C ALA A 169 -21.13 12.40 5.71
N LEU A 170 -22.04 12.25 6.67
CA LEU A 170 -21.93 11.26 7.74
C LEU A 170 -22.10 9.83 7.20
N GLN A 171 -23.08 9.59 6.30
CA GLN A 171 -23.25 8.31 5.63
C GLN A 171 -21.98 7.89 4.87
N GLU A 172 -21.42 8.79 4.07
CA GLU A 172 -20.18 8.56 3.35
C GLU A 172 -19.01 8.29 4.30
N LEU A 173 -18.94 9.00 5.42
CA LEU A 173 -17.88 8.82 6.42
C LEU A 173 -18.00 7.44 7.09
N ILE A 174 -19.18 7.02 7.51
CA ILE A 174 -19.44 5.69 8.08
C ILE A 174 -19.02 4.59 7.10
N VAL A 175 -19.46 4.69 5.83
CA VAL A 175 -19.12 3.71 4.80
C VAL A 175 -17.61 3.72 4.51
N ARG A 176 -16.96 4.87 4.52
CA ARG A 176 -15.51 5.00 4.32
C ARG A 176 -14.73 4.34 5.46
N VAL A 177 -15.11 4.59 6.71
CA VAL A 177 -14.49 3.96 7.89
C VAL A 177 -14.69 2.45 7.84
N TYR A 178 -15.90 1.97 7.56
CA TYR A 178 -16.17 0.55 7.35
C TYR A 178 -15.26 -0.06 6.27
N THR A 179 -15.19 0.57 5.08
CA THR A 179 -14.40 0.05 3.97
C THR A 179 -12.91 -0.02 4.31
N ASN A 180 -12.38 0.97 5.06
CA ASN A 180 -11.01 0.93 5.54
C ASN A 180 -10.78 -0.20 6.56
N LEU A 181 -11.72 -0.43 7.48
CA LEU A 181 -11.62 -1.53 8.45
C LEU A 181 -11.60 -2.90 7.75
N GLN A 182 -12.34 -3.07 6.65
CA GLN A 182 -12.35 -4.33 5.89
C GLN A 182 -11.01 -4.70 5.25
N CYS A 183 -10.03 -3.80 5.22
CA CYS A 183 -8.67 -4.11 4.73
C CYS A 183 -7.77 -4.78 5.77
N TYR A 184 -8.24 -4.90 7.00
CA TYR A 184 -7.50 -5.56 8.09
C TYR A 184 -8.06 -6.96 8.35
N PRO A 185 -7.21 -7.93 8.71
CA PRO A 185 -7.63 -9.30 9.00
C PRO A 185 -8.70 -9.41 10.09
N ASP A 186 -8.63 -8.53 11.09
CA ASP A 186 -9.65 -8.40 12.14
C ASP A 186 -10.14 -6.94 12.20
N PRO A 187 -11.24 -6.60 11.51
CA PRO A 187 -11.83 -5.28 11.52
C PRO A 187 -12.29 -4.82 12.92
N ALA A 188 -12.83 -5.75 13.73
CA ALA A 188 -13.33 -5.42 15.06
C ALA A 188 -12.18 -5.06 16.00
N ALA A 189 -11.17 -5.92 16.12
CA ALA A 189 -9.99 -5.64 16.94
C ALA A 189 -9.23 -4.39 16.44
N THR A 190 -9.29 -4.09 15.14
CA THR A 190 -8.70 -2.85 14.59
C THR A 190 -9.49 -1.62 15.02
N ALA A 191 -10.83 -1.68 14.98
CA ALA A 191 -11.68 -0.60 15.49
C ALA A 191 -11.46 -0.36 17.00
N ASP A 192 -11.31 -1.44 17.80
CA ASP A 192 -11.01 -1.34 19.22
C ASP A 192 -9.65 -0.69 19.48
N ARG A 193 -8.61 -1.05 18.70
CA ARG A 193 -7.30 -0.37 18.78
C ARG A 193 -7.40 1.12 18.41
N TRP A 194 -8.18 1.48 17.40
CA TRP A 194 -8.40 2.88 17.05
C TRP A 194 -9.11 3.64 18.17
N GLU A 195 -10.08 3.01 18.83
CA GLU A 195 -10.78 3.61 19.96
C GLU A 195 -9.84 3.87 21.16
N VAL A 196 -8.95 2.93 21.48
CA VAL A 196 -7.91 3.13 22.51
C VAL A 196 -6.98 4.29 22.15
N MET A 197 -6.64 4.49 20.87
CA MET A 197 -5.80 5.60 20.43
C MET A 197 -6.45 6.98 20.66
N LEU A 198 -7.79 7.05 20.81
CA LEU A 198 -8.51 8.30 21.09
C LEU A 198 -8.38 8.74 22.55
N ASP A 199 -7.90 7.88 23.43
CA ASP A 199 -7.69 8.25 24.82
C ASP A 199 -6.39 9.05 24.96
N VAL A 200 -6.55 10.31 25.34
CA VAL A 200 -5.44 11.25 25.58
C VAL A 200 -5.39 11.72 27.02
N THR A 201 -6.09 11.04 27.94
CA THR A 201 -6.27 11.46 29.35
C THR A 201 -4.94 11.56 30.09
N ASP A 202 -4.02 10.63 29.83
CA ASP A 202 -2.70 10.59 30.48
C ASP A 202 -1.63 11.43 29.74
N CYS A 203 -1.99 12.09 28.64
CA CYS A 203 -1.06 12.89 27.87
C CYS A 203 -0.94 14.30 28.48
N THR A 204 0.29 14.74 28.70
CA THR A 204 0.62 16.12 29.15
C THR A 204 1.13 17.00 27.99
N ASP A 205 1.50 16.39 26.86
CA ASP A 205 1.94 17.06 25.63
C ASP A 205 1.30 16.35 24.43
N PRO A 206 0.71 17.05 23.46
CA PRO A 206 0.13 16.46 22.25
C PRO A 206 1.11 15.58 21.48
N GLY A 207 2.42 15.87 21.57
CA GLY A 207 3.48 15.06 20.97
C GLY A 207 3.60 13.64 21.54
N GLN A 208 2.95 13.33 22.67
CA GLN A 208 2.88 11.98 23.23
C GLN A 208 1.84 11.11 22.51
N THR A 209 0.86 11.74 21.88
CA THR A 209 -0.15 11.03 21.08
C THR A 209 0.45 10.43 19.80
N ILE A 210 -0.24 9.47 19.20
CA ILE A 210 0.21 8.89 17.93
C ILE A 210 0.24 9.92 16.80
N TRP A 211 -0.75 10.81 16.76
CA TRP A 211 -0.86 11.89 15.75
C TRP A 211 0.20 12.97 15.98
N GLY A 212 0.39 13.39 17.22
CA GLY A 212 1.40 14.38 17.59
C GLY A 212 2.82 13.91 17.28
N LYS A 213 3.15 12.65 17.57
CA LYS A 213 4.42 12.02 17.17
C LYS A 213 4.63 12.02 15.66
N TRP A 214 3.56 11.78 14.90
CA TRP A 214 3.62 11.82 13.45
C TRP A 214 3.79 13.24 12.93
N LEU A 215 3.01 14.19 13.42
CA LEU A 215 3.09 15.61 13.05
C LEU A 215 4.47 16.22 13.35
N LEU A 216 5.04 15.94 14.53
CA LEU A 216 6.39 16.40 14.90
C LEU A 216 7.45 15.86 13.94
N ARG A 217 7.41 14.57 13.61
CA ARG A 217 8.33 13.98 12.63
C ARG A 217 8.19 14.59 11.23
N GLU A 218 6.97 14.81 10.78
CA GLU A 218 6.70 15.44 9.49
C GLU A 218 7.15 16.90 9.45
N LEU A 219 6.97 17.64 10.55
CA LEU A 219 7.49 18.99 10.69
C LEU A 219 9.01 18.99 10.58
N GLN A 220 9.72 18.18 11.38
CA GLN A 220 11.19 18.09 11.39
C GLN A 220 11.75 17.79 9.99
N ARG A 221 11.19 16.78 9.31
CA ARG A 221 11.58 16.42 7.93
C ARG A 221 11.32 17.55 6.94
N GLY A 222 10.16 18.21 7.06
CA GLY A 222 9.79 19.32 6.20
C GLY A 222 10.73 20.51 6.39
N LEU A 223 11.10 20.85 7.64
CA LEU A 223 12.02 21.92 7.96
C LEU A 223 13.43 21.66 7.42
N GLN A 224 13.90 20.40 7.40
CA GLN A 224 15.18 20.03 6.78
C GLN A 224 15.20 20.35 5.29
N SER A 225 14.11 20.03 4.57
CA SER A 225 13.96 20.36 3.15
C SER A 225 13.89 21.88 2.92
N ASP A 226 13.15 22.58 3.77
CA ASP A 226 13.01 24.05 3.70
C ASP A 226 14.33 24.75 4.03
N ALA A 227 15.12 24.22 4.96
CA ALA A 227 16.47 24.71 5.24
C ALA A 227 17.40 24.55 4.03
N ALA A 228 17.31 23.46 3.29
CA ALA A 228 18.10 23.30 2.06
C ALA A 228 17.80 24.38 1.00
N MET A 229 16.52 24.79 0.88
CA MET A 229 16.14 25.91 -0.01
C MET A 229 16.70 27.25 0.45
N LEU A 230 16.68 27.53 1.77
CA LEU A 230 17.28 28.76 2.31
C LEU A 230 18.82 28.75 2.19
N ARG A 231 19.48 27.61 2.38
CA ARG A 231 20.94 27.49 2.15
C ARG A 231 21.30 27.82 0.69
N ARG A 232 20.46 27.38 -0.27
CA ARG A 232 20.63 27.74 -1.67
C ARG A 232 20.46 29.24 -1.91
N ALA A 233 19.45 29.87 -1.25
CA ALA A 233 19.28 31.33 -1.33
C ALA A 233 20.44 32.08 -0.68
N LEU A 234 20.98 31.55 0.45
CA LEU A 234 22.14 32.12 1.13
C LEU A 234 23.40 32.06 0.28
N ALA A 235 23.70 30.90 -0.33
CA ALA A 235 24.85 30.76 -1.24
C ALA A 235 24.80 31.79 -2.39
N LEU A 236 23.63 31.96 -3.03
CA LEU A 236 23.46 32.99 -4.05
C LEU A 236 23.69 34.41 -3.52
N ALA A 237 23.37 34.69 -2.27
CA ALA A 237 23.58 36.00 -1.66
C ALA A 237 25.02 36.23 -1.23
N GLU A 238 25.75 35.19 -0.81
CA GLU A 238 27.16 35.23 -0.43
C GLU A 238 28.10 35.36 -1.64
N GLU A 239 27.74 34.76 -2.77
CA GLU A 239 28.50 34.80 -4.02
C GLU A 239 28.30 36.11 -4.80
N ASN A 240 27.35 36.98 -4.43
CA ASN A 240 26.98 38.15 -5.21
C ASN A 240 26.84 39.40 -4.31
N GLU A 241 27.80 40.34 -4.46
CA GLU A 241 27.88 41.58 -3.68
C GLU A 241 26.62 42.44 -3.80
N ALA A 242 25.96 42.43 -4.97
CA ALA A 242 24.75 43.24 -5.25
C ALA A 242 23.57 42.87 -4.34
N VAL A 243 23.56 41.68 -3.76
CA VAL A 243 22.50 41.14 -2.91
C VAL A 243 23.00 40.66 -1.53
N SER A 244 24.25 40.87 -1.21
CA SER A 244 24.90 40.48 0.07
C SER A 244 24.20 41.02 1.32
N ALA A 245 23.48 42.17 1.19
CA ALA A 245 22.64 42.70 2.26
C ALA A 245 21.52 41.73 2.76
N TYR A 246 21.19 40.67 2.00
CA TYR A 246 20.23 39.64 2.40
C TYR A 246 20.82 38.55 3.30
N VAL A 247 22.16 38.39 3.32
CA VAL A 247 22.87 37.35 4.06
C VAL A 247 22.47 37.28 5.54
N PRO A 248 22.46 38.37 6.32
CA PRO A 248 22.12 38.29 7.75
C PRO A 248 20.70 37.77 8.01
N VAL A 249 19.73 38.17 7.18
CA VAL A 249 18.33 37.71 7.31
C VAL A 249 18.20 36.25 6.94
N LEU A 250 18.89 35.79 5.91
CA LEU A 250 18.87 34.38 5.50
C LEU A 250 19.52 33.48 6.55
N GLN A 251 20.64 33.92 7.13
CA GLN A 251 21.30 33.21 8.24
C GLN A 251 20.38 33.14 9.47
N ALA A 252 19.74 34.25 9.85
CA ALA A 252 18.78 34.26 10.94
C ALA A 252 17.60 33.32 10.70
N ASN A 253 17.08 33.27 9.45
CA ASN A 253 16.02 32.35 9.08
C ASN A 253 16.47 30.88 9.14
N LEU A 254 17.71 30.55 8.78
CA LEU A 254 18.26 29.21 8.91
C LEU A 254 18.37 28.78 10.37
N LEU A 255 18.90 29.66 11.24
CA LEU A 255 18.96 29.40 12.68
C LEU A 255 17.58 29.16 13.29
N LEU A 256 16.56 29.92 12.84
CA LEU A 256 15.18 29.70 13.25
C LEU A 256 14.68 28.33 12.83
N LEU A 257 14.92 27.90 11.58
CA LEU A 257 14.52 26.57 11.11
C LEU A 257 15.24 25.44 11.86
N GLU A 258 16.50 25.63 12.23
CA GLU A 258 17.27 24.67 13.02
C GLU A 258 16.72 24.57 14.45
N ALA A 259 16.36 25.70 15.06
CA ALA A 259 15.72 25.72 16.38
C ALA A 259 14.35 25.01 16.35
N LEU A 260 13.52 25.30 15.35
CA LEU A 260 12.23 24.63 15.17
C LEU A 260 12.38 23.12 14.89
N ALA A 261 13.39 22.73 14.10
CA ALA A 261 13.65 21.32 13.79
C ALA A 261 14.18 20.53 14.99
N SER A 262 14.87 21.22 15.92
CA SER A 262 15.42 20.63 17.13
C SER A 262 14.41 20.55 18.27
N ALA A 263 13.25 21.21 18.15
CA ALA A 263 12.21 21.16 19.14
C ALA A 263 11.62 19.73 19.24
N GLY A 264 11.83 19.08 20.38
CA GLY A 264 11.46 17.68 20.59
C GLY A 264 10.02 17.48 21.08
N SER A 265 9.29 18.55 21.39
CA SER A 265 7.92 18.50 21.90
C SER A 265 7.07 19.65 21.39
N TRP A 266 5.76 19.49 21.53
CA TRP A 266 4.79 20.54 21.18
C TRP A 266 5.01 21.81 21.99
N GLU A 267 5.25 21.69 23.29
CA GLU A 267 5.55 22.79 24.17
C GLU A 267 6.82 23.55 23.75
N ALA A 268 7.87 22.83 23.36
CA ALA A 268 9.10 23.44 22.89
C ALA A 268 8.89 24.25 21.59
N LEU A 269 8.05 23.75 20.68
CA LEU A 269 7.67 24.49 19.47
C LEU A 269 6.87 25.75 19.78
N ALA A 270 5.90 25.67 20.70
CA ALA A 270 5.07 26.81 21.08
C ALA A 270 5.87 27.99 21.68
N ARG A 271 7.07 27.71 22.21
CA ARG A 271 7.98 28.72 22.78
C ARG A 271 8.83 29.44 21.72
N ILE A 272 8.87 28.95 20.46
CA ILE A 272 9.70 29.52 19.41
C ILE A 272 8.82 30.35 18.47
N PRO A 273 8.84 31.70 18.56
CA PRO A 273 8.05 32.53 17.67
C PRO A 273 8.61 32.43 16.25
N PRO A 274 7.78 32.17 15.23
CA PRO A 274 8.25 32.02 13.84
C PRO A 274 8.42 33.41 13.16
N ASP A 275 9.33 34.24 13.72
CA ASP A 275 9.66 35.55 13.14
C ASP A 275 10.80 35.43 12.12
N PHE A 276 10.43 35.56 10.86
CA PHE A 276 11.38 35.51 9.75
C PHE A 276 12.00 36.88 9.41
N GLY A 277 11.65 37.94 10.09
CA GLY A 277 12.12 39.28 9.78
C GLY A 277 11.75 39.78 8.37
N ARG A 278 12.31 40.89 7.99
CA ARG A 278 12.11 41.50 6.65
C ARG A 278 13.45 41.66 5.94
N PHE A 279 13.46 41.46 4.60
CA PHE A 279 14.62 41.80 3.80
C PHE A 279 14.86 43.31 3.81
N PRO A 280 16.12 43.77 3.90
CA PRO A 280 16.45 45.16 3.67
C PRO A 280 16.11 45.59 2.23
N ALA A 281 15.77 46.84 2.06
CA ALA A 281 15.48 47.40 0.72
C ALA A 281 16.78 47.64 -0.03
N ILE A 282 16.98 46.92 -1.15
CA ILE A 282 18.07 47.19 -2.09
C ILE A 282 17.51 48.03 -3.22
N ARG A 283 17.90 49.34 -3.27
CA ARG A 283 17.50 50.23 -4.34
C ARG A 283 18.49 50.11 -5.51
N LYS A 284 17.99 49.95 -6.75
CA LYS A 284 18.79 49.78 -7.98
C LYS A 284 19.82 48.63 -7.88
N CYS A 285 19.32 47.45 -7.62
CA CYS A 285 20.17 46.24 -7.60
C CYS A 285 20.91 46.05 -8.92
N ALA A 286 22.19 45.80 -8.89
CA ALA A 286 23.03 45.53 -10.07
C ALA A 286 22.68 44.19 -10.74
N ASP A 287 22.09 43.24 -9.98
CA ASP A 287 21.62 41.93 -10.47
C ASP A 287 20.18 41.71 -10.03
N PRO A 288 19.18 42.21 -10.78
CA PRO A 288 17.77 42.04 -10.44
C PRO A 288 17.28 40.57 -10.52
N GLU A 289 17.89 39.77 -11.39
CA GLU A 289 17.50 38.37 -11.59
C GLU A 289 17.83 37.54 -10.36
N THR A 290 19.07 37.60 -9.88
CA THR A 290 19.49 36.92 -8.65
C THR A 290 18.72 37.46 -7.43
N GLN A 291 18.45 38.78 -7.38
CA GLN A 291 17.64 39.39 -6.33
C GLN A 291 16.25 38.74 -6.26
N GLU A 292 15.57 38.67 -7.40
CA GLU A 292 14.21 38.11 -7.47
C GLU A 292 14.18 36.60 -7.15
N ARG A 293 15.18 35.89 -7.62
CA ARG A 293 15.35 34.44 -7.30
C ARG A 293 15.49 34.21 -5.81
N ILE A 294 16.32 34.97 -5.11
CA ILE A 294 16.51 34.88 -3.67
C ILE A 294 15.20 35.20 -2.92
N LYS A 295 14.52 36.32 -3.32
CA LYS A 295 13.23 36.70 -2.73
C LYS A 295 12.20 35.57 -2.89
N ARG A 296 12.09 35.00 -4.09
CA ARG A 296 11.16 33.92 -4.39
C ARG A 296 11.47 32.68 -3.53
N LEU A 297 12.72 32.20 -3.52
CA LEU A 297 13.14 31.04 -2.69
C LEU A 297 12.76 31.24 -1.22
N ARG A 298 13.03 32.44 -0.66
CA ARG A 298 12.69 32.74 0.74
C ARG A 298 11.18 32.83 0.95
N THR A 299 10.45 33.56 0.09
CA THR A 299 9.00 33.76 0.23
C THR A 299 8.25 32.44 0.18
N ASP A 300 8.59 31.59 -0.79
CA ASP A 300 7.99 30.26 -0.93
C ASP A 300 8.32 29.38 0.27
N THR A 301 9.56 29.45 0.78
CA THR A 301 9.98 28.68 1.94
C THR A 301 9.26 29.13 3.20
N VAL A 302 9.20 30.44 3.47
CA VAL A 302 8.49 31.00 4.65
C VAL A 302 7.01 30.62 4.61
N ALA A 303 6.38 30.70 3.44
CA ALA A 303 4.97 30.31 3.27
C ALA A 303 4.76 28.81 3.60
N ARG A 304 5.65 27.94 3.13
CA ARG A 304 5.58 26.51 3.46
C ARG A 304 5.78 26.24 4.94
N VAL A 305 6.79 26.87 5.55
CA VAL A 305 7.07 26.70 6.99
C VAL A 305 5.88 27.17 7.83
N ARG A 306 5.29 28.31 7.54
CA ARG A 306 4.09 28.82 8.25
C ARG A 306 2.94 27.81 8.16
N ARG A 307 2.66 27.26 6.98
CA ARG A 307 1.62 26.23 6.79
C ARG A 307 1.92 24.96 7.61
N ARG A 308 3.20 24.56 7.69
CA ARG A 308 3.59 23.41 8.50
C ARG A 308 3.42 23.64 10.01
N LEU A 309 3.51 24.90 10.44
CA LEU A 309 3.34 25.27 11.84
C LEU A 309 1.87 25.49 12.24
N GLU A 310 0.93 25.60 11.29
CA GLU A 310 -0.51 25.76 11.59
C GLU A 310 -1.05 24.71 12.59
N PRO A 311 -0.75 23.40 12.48
CA PRO A 311 -1.22 22.41 13.46
C PRO A 311 -0.68 22.64 14.88
N PHE A 312 0.40 23.41 15.04
CA PHE A 312 1.08 23.69 16.30
C PHE A 312 0.76 25.10 16.84
N SER A 313 -0.29 25.75 16.32
CA SER A 313 -0.66 27.12 16.69
C SER A 313 -1.28 27.25 18.08
N LEU A 314 -1.91 26.18 18.56
CA LEU A 314 -2.54 26.14 19.88
C LEU A 314 -1.54 25.71 20.97
N GLN A 315 -1.79 26.19 22.18
CA GLN A 315 -1.04 25.71 23.35
C GLN A 315 -1.26 24.21 23.60
N PRO A 316 -0.31 23.50 24.21
CA PRO A 316 -0.44 22.07 24.47
C PRO A 316 -1.75 21.66 25.14
N ASP A 317 -2.12 22.35 26.24
CA ASP A 317 -3.36 22.06 26.98
C ASP A 317 -4.63 22.33 26.17
N GLU A 318 -4.61 23.30 25.30
CA GLU A 318 -5.72 23.65 24.42
C GLU A 318 -5.87 22.58 23.33
N THR A 319 -4.75 22.16 22.73
CA THR A 319 -4.73 21.07 21.77
C THR A 319 -5.23 19.75 22.37
N LEU A 320 -4.81 19.40 23.59
CA LEU A 320 -5.28 18.18 24.26
C LEU A 320 -6.77 18.26 24.59
N ARG A 321 -7.29 19.44 24.98
CA ARG A 321 -8.74 19.64 25.20
C ARG A 321 -9.54 19.47 23.89
N GLU A 322 -9.06 19.99 22.77
CA GLU A 322 -9.72 19.80 21.47
C GLU A 322 -9.68 18.34 21.00
N LEU A 323 -8.53 17.65 21.20
CA LEU A 323 -8.43 16.23 20.88
C LEU A 323 -9.39 15.41 21.74
N SER A 324 -9.48 15.68 23.05
CA SER A 324 -10.42 14.99 23.95
C SER A 324 -11.86 15.27 23.58
N GLY A 325 -12.21 16.51 23.21
CA GLY A 325 -13.55 16.86 22.73
C GLY A 325 -13.93 16.14 21.43
N SER A 326 -12.97 15.99 20.52
CA SER A 326 -13.16 15.27 19.26
C SER A 326 -13.26 13.75 19.46
N ALA A 327 -12.63 13.20 20.49
CA ALA A 327 -12.60 11.77 20.76
C ALA A 327 -13.99 11.19 20.97
N GLU A 328 -14.90 11.91 21.64
CA GLU A 328 -16.26 11.47 21.88
C GLU A 328 -17.02 11.29 20.56
N ALA A 329 -16.93 12.25 19.64
CA ALA A 329 -17.55 12.16 18.32
C ALA A 329 -16.95 11.01 17.48
N LEU A 330 -15.63 10.79 17.57
CA LEU A 330 -14.98 9.68 16.86
C LEU A 330 -15.36 8.31 17.43
N ARG A 331 -15.55 8.18 18.75
CA ARG A 331 -16.13 6.97 19.39
C ARG A 331 -17.56 6.74 18.87
N GLY A 332 -18.37 7.79 18.79
CA GLY A 332 -19.71 7.72 18.20
C GLY A 332 -19.68 7.27 16.74
N LEU A 333 -18.76 7.79 15.94
CA LEU A 333 -18.57 7.35 14.56
C LEU A 333 -18.17 5.86 14.45
N LEU A 334 -17.29 5.38 15.32
CA LEU A 334 -16.94 3.97 15.38
C LEU A 334 -18.13 3.11 15.80
N ALA A 335 -18.94 3.56 16.77
CA ALA A 335 -20.18 2.87 17.18
C ALA A 335 -21.18 2.78 16.02
N LEU A 336 -21.42 3.87 15.29
CA LEU A 336 -22.27 3.89 14.08
C LEU A 336 -21.70 2.97 12.98
N THR A 337 -20.39 2.93 12.83
CA THR A 337 -19.73 2.03 11.85
C THR A 337 -19.90 0.55 12.22
N ARG A 338 -19.79 0.20 13.51
CA ARG A 338 -20.07 -1.16 14.01
C ARG A 338 -21.54 -1.55 13.78
N ALA A 339 -22.48 -0.66 14.10
CA ALA A 339 -23.91 -0.87 13.86
C ALA A 339 -24.20 -1.05 12.36
N PHE A 340 -23.60 -0.21 11.51
CA PHE A 340 -23.69 -0.35 10.06
C PHE A 340 -23.13 -1.70 9.58
N SER A 341 -21.97 -2.12 10.03
CA SER A 341 -21.33 -3.40 9.68
C SER A 341 -22.28 -4.57 10.00
N ALA A 342 -22.84 -4.59 11.21
CA ALA A 342 -23.76 -5.64 11.64
C ALA A 342 -25.05 -5.63 10.80
N ARG A 343 -25.63 -4.45 10.55
CA ARG A 343 -26.86 -4.33 9.73
C ARG A 343 -26.63 -4.75 8.30
N PHE A 344 -25.54 -4.31 7.69
CA PHE A 344 -25.20 -4.64 6.31
C PHE A 344 -24.92 -6.14 6.14
N ALA A 345 -24.22 -6.77 7.08
CA ALA A 345 -24.01 -8.21 7.10
C ALA A 345 -25.36 -8.98 7.21
N ALA A 346 -26.27 -8.55 8.10
CA ALA A 346 -27.58 -9.15 8.23
C ALA A 346 -28.43 -9.03 6.95
N GLU A 347 -28.39 -7.86 6.28
CA GLU A 347 -29.12 -7.65 5.02
C GLU A 347 -28.57 -8.53 3.88
N LYS A 348 -27.24 -8.73 3.81
CA LYS A 348 -26.61 -9.64 2.86
C LYS A 348 -26.98 -11.10 3.16
N SER A 349 -26.89 -11.52 4.42
CA SER A 349 -27.20 -12.87 4.86
C SER A 349 -28.65 -13.28 4.55
N ARG A 350 -29.64 -12.42 4.79
CA ARG A 350 -31.06 -12.68 4.46
C ARG A 350 -31.30 -12.95 2.98
N ARG A 351 -30.37 -12.53 2.10
CA ARG A 351 -30.50 -12.66 0.64
C ARG A 351 -29.51 -13.64 0.05
N HIS A 352 -28.79 -14.36 0.91
CA HIS A 352 -27.69 -15.25 0.52
C HIS A 352 -26.66 -14.55 -0.37
N LEU A 353 -26.34 -13.28 -0.06
CA LEU A 353 -25.38 -12.45 -0.80
C LEU A 353 -24.07 -12.34 -0.04
N LEU A 354 -23.00 -12.35 -0.79
CA LEU A 354 -21.67 -11.95 -0.34
C LEU A 354 -21.17 -10.81 -1.24
N ASP A 355 -20.42 -9.87 -0.67
CA ASP A 355 -19.62 -8.93 -1.45
C ASP A 355 -18.14 -9.38 -1.51
N TYR A 356 -17.30 -8.62 -2.19
CA TYR A 356 -15.88 -8.97 -2.34
C TYR A 356 -15.14 -9.04 -1.00
N ASN A 357 -15.47 -8.16 -0.05
CA ASN A 357 -14.85 -8.20 1.28
C ASN A 357 -15.28 -9.44 2.05
N ASP A 358 -16.56 -9.84 1.94
CA ASP A 358 -17.04 -11.08 2.56
C ASP A 358 -16.28 -12.30 2.06
N LEU A 359 -15.98 -12.37 0.75
CA LEU A 359 -15.20 -13.48 0.19
C LEU A 359 -13.84 -13.61 0.87
N GLU A 360 -13.13 -12.49 1.04
CA GLU A 360 -11.81 -12.47 1.69
C GLU A 360 -11.92 -12.81 3.19
N HIS A 361 -12.85 -12.18 3.91
CA HIS A 361 -12.99 -12.41 5.34
C HIS A 361 -13.51 -13.79 5.71
N PHE A 362 -14.45 -14.35 4.95
CA PHE A 362 -14.89 -15.73 5.15
C PHE A 362 -13.79 -16.73 4.80
N ALA A 363 -13.02 -16.49 3.73
CA ALA A 363 -11.86 -17.30 3.41
C ALA A 363 -10.83 -17.25 4.55
N LEU A 364 -10.52 -16.05 5.07
CA LEU A 364 -9.61 -15.91 6.19
C LEU A 364 -10.13 -16.62 7.46
N ARG A 365 -11.42 -16.49 7.78
CA ARG A 365 -12.06 -17.18 8.90
C ARG A 365 -12.03 -18.70 8.75
N LEU A 366 -12.09 -19.23 7.53
CA LEU A 366 -11.90 -20.65 7.26
C LEU A 366 -10.46 -21.08 7.50
N LEU A 367 -9.51 -20.26 7.08
CA LEU A 367 -8.10 -20.59 6.99
C LEU A 367 -7.31 -20.30 8.28
N THR A 368 -7.81 -19.41 9.15
CA THR A 368 -7.12 -19.03 10.39
C THR A 368 -8.03 -19.21 11.61
N ASP A 369 -7.45 -19.60 12.72
CA ASP A 369 -8.12 -19.58 14.01
C ASP A 369 -8.06 -18.19 14.67
N ARG A 370 -8.61 -18.05 15.89
CA ARG A 370 -8.63 -16.77 16.64
C ARG A 370 -7.24 -16.24 16.99
N SER A 371 -6.22 -17.07 16.99
CA SER A 371 -4.83 -16.65 17.21
C SER A 371 -4.13 -16.22 15.91
N GLY A 372 -4.78 -16.39 14.76
CA GLY A 372 -4.19 -16.20 13.43
C GLY A 372 -3.42 -17.41 12.91
N ALA A 373 -3.42 -18.54 13.64
CA ALA A 373 -2.73 -19.76 13.21
C ALA A 373 -3.54 -20.54 12.15
N PRO A 374 -2.87 -21.24 11.21
CA PRO A 374 -3.55 -22.01 10.16
C PRO A 374 -4.42 -23.14 10.72
N THR A 375 -5.67 -23.21 10.26
CA THR A 375 -6.64 -24.28 10.61
C THR A 375 -6.31 -25.60 9.93
N ALA A 376 -7.10 -26.65 10.22
CA ALA A 376 -7.03 -27.93 9.47
C ALA A 376 -7.37 -27.73 7.99
N ALA A 377 -8.38 -26.89 7.68
CA ALA A 377 -8.73 -26.54 6.30
C ALA A 377 -7.57 -25.83 5.58
N ALA A 378 -6.90 -24.89 6.25
CA ALA A 378 -5.72 -24.22 5.67
C ALA A 378 -4.62 -25.20 5.32
N ARG A 379 -4.32 -26.16 6.22
CA ARG A 379 -3.30 -27.20 5.96
C ARG A 379 -3.68 -28.13 4.81
N GLU A 380 -4.95 -28.48 4.69
CA GLU A 380 -5.45 -29.25 3.56
C GLU A 380 -5.29 -28.49 2.25
N VAL A 381 -5.70 -27.21 2.22
CA VAL A 381 -5.54 -26.33 1.04
C VAL A 381 -4.07 -26.14 0.68
N ALA A 382 -3.20 -25.89 1.67
CA ALA A 382 -1.75 -25.79 1.49
C ALA A 382 -1.15 -27.06 0.88
N GLY A 383 -1.71 -28.22 1.23
CA GLY A 383 -1.30 -29.53 0.67
C GLY A 383 -1.61 -29.68 -0.82
N ARG A 384 -2.59 -28.95 -1.35
CA ARG A 384 -2.99 -29.01 -2.78
C ARG A 384 -1.96 -28.33 -3.68
N TYR A 385 -1.20 -27.35 -3.17
CA TYR A 385 -0.33 -26.50 -3.97
C TYR A 385 1.16 -26.74 -3.69
N ALA A 386 1.89 -27.05 -4.75
CA ALA A 386 3.36 -27.11 -4.72
C ALA A 386 3.93 -25.70 -4.51
N GLU A 387 3.34 -24.71 -5.16
CA GLU A 387 3.73 -23.30 -5.05
C GLU A 387 2.55 -22.36 -5.25
N ILE A 388 2.60 -21.23 -4.54
CA ILE A 388 1.66 -20.12 -4.63
C ILE A 388 2.40 -18.95 -5.30
N LEU A 389 1.92 -18.53 -6.47
CA LEU A 389 2.52 -17.45 -7.25
C LEU A 389 1.55 -16.26 -7.28
N VAL A 390 2.00 -15.11 -6.80
CA VAL A 390 1.20 -13.88 -6.75
C VAL A 390 1.82 -12.83 -7.66
N ASP A 391 1.09 -12.44 -8.70
CA ASP A 391 1.47 -11.35 -9.62
C ASP A 391 0.93 -10.01 -9.10
N GLU A 392 1.60 -8.92 -9.46
CA GLU A 392 1.31 -7.54 -9.01
C GLU A 392 1.17 -7.44 -7.48
N TYR A 393 2.08 -8.10 -6.76
CA TYR A 393 2.03 -8.23 -5.30
C TYR A 393 2.03 -6.89 -4.56
N GLN A 394 2.51 -5.80 -5.17
CA GLN A 394 2.46 -4.44 -4.60
C GLN A 394 1.03 -3.92 -4.43
N ASP A 395 0.03 -4.55 -5.05
CA ASP A 395 -1.37 -4.16 -4.97
C ASP A 395 -2.20 -5.04 -4.00
N THR A 396 -1.51 -5.82 -3.15
CA THR A 396 -2.09 -6.68 -2.11
C THR A 396 -2.53 -5.86 -0.89
N ASN A 397 -3.64 -6.25 -0.24
CA ASN A 397 -4.05 -5.74 1.06
C ASN A 397 -3.67 -6.71 2.20
N ARG A 398 -3.86 -6.30 3.46
CA ARG A 398 -3.48 -7.13 4.63
C ARG A 398 -4.31 -8.39 4.81
N VAL A 399 -5.56 -8.40 4.36
CA VAL A 399 -6.43 -9.59 4.39
C VAL A 399 -5.92 -10.63 3.39
N GLN A 400 -5.62 -10.20 2.18
CA GLN A 400 -5.07 -11.05 1.12
C GLN A 400 -3.71 -11.64 1.52
N GLU A 401 -2.83 -10.82 2.10
CA GLU A 401 -1.55 -11.30 2.64
C GLU A 401 -1.74 -12.37 3.72
N ALA A 402 -2.69 -12.17 4.62
CA ALA A 402 -3.02 -13.16 5.65
C ALA A 402 -3.55 -14.47 5.03
N ILE A 403 -4.36 -14.39 3.97
CA ILE A 403 -4.84 -15.57 3.23
C ILE A 403 -3.65 -16.32 2.59
N TYR A 404 -2.75 -15.62 1.88
CA TYR A 404 -1.58 -16.26 1.25
C TYR A 404 -0.67 -16.90 2.30
N SER A 405 -0.46 -16.22 3.42
CA SER A 405 0.32 -16.75 4.53
C SER A 405 -0.30 -18.03 5.11
N ALA A 406 -1.62 -18.03 5.34
CA ALA A 406 -2.33 -19.16 5.95
C ALA A 406 -2.29 -20.44 5.09
N ILE A 407 -2.30 -20.31 3.76
CA ILE A 407 -2.22 -21.45 2.83
C ILE A 407 -0.80 -21.76 2.37
N SER A 408 0.20 -21.04 2.85
CA SER A 408 1.60 -21.33 2.56
C SER A 408 2.14 -22.42 3.48
N ARG A 409 3.24 -23.07 3.06
CA ARG A 409 3.97 -24.03 3.89
C ARG A 409 5.07 -23.28 4.65
N GLU A 410 4.70 -22.63 5.74
CA GLU A 410 5.62 -21.80 6.53
C GLU A 410 6.33 -20.71 5.67
N GLY A 411 5.65 -20.22 4.65
CA GLY A 411 6.19 -19.24 3.71
C GLY A 411 7.15 -19.80 2.65
N ARG A 412 7.55 -21.08 2.72
CA ARG A 412 8.63 -21.63 1.86
C ARG A 412 8.21 -21.92 0.41
N ASN A 413 6.93 -21.87 0.09
CA ASN A 413 6.39 -22.14 -1.24
C ASN A 413 5.63 -20.96 -1.83
N VAL A 414 6.04 -19.73 -1.50
CA VAL A 414 5.46 -18.53 -2.07
C VAL A 414 6.44 -17.82 -3.00
N PHE A 415 5.94 -17.46 -4.17
CA PHE A 415 6.63 -16.67 -5.19
C PHE A 415 5.83 -15.39 -5.43
N LEU A 416 6.39 -14.28 -4.99
CA LEU A 416 5.75 -12.97 -5.02
C LEU A 416 6.45 -12.10 -6.06
N VAL A 417 5.73 -11.60 -7.05
CA VAL A 417 6.32 -10.74 -8.07
C VAL A 417 5.57 -9.43 -8.18
N GLY A 418 6.30 -8.32 -8.28
CA GLY A 418 5.70 -7.01 -8.37
C GLY A 418 6.73 -5.90 -8.52
N ASP A 419 6.22 -4.68 -8.60
CA ASP A 419 7.01 -3.45 -8.66
C ASP A 419 6.36 -2.36 -7.83
N VAL A 420 6.94 -2.03 -6.69
CA VAL A 420 6.39 -0.98 -5.81
C VAL A 420 6.26 0.38 -6.52
N LYS A 421 7.07 0.64 -7.54
CA LYS A 421 7.01 1.85 -8.38
C LYS A 421 5.73 1.91 -9.22
N GLN A 422 5.05 0.77 -9.42
CA GLN A 422 3.79 0.62 -10.14
C GLN A 422 2.58 0.51 -9.20
N SER A 423 2.75 0.68 -7.89
CA SER A 423 1.64 0.67 -6.92
C SER A 423 0.79 1.93 -7.08
N ILE A 424 -0.28 1.83 -7.87
CA ILE A 424 -1.22 2.92 -8.15
C ILE A 424 -2.62 2.67 -7.59
N TYR A 425 -2.82 1.56 -6.87
CA TYR A 425 -4.14 1.14 -6.36
C TYR A 425 -4.37 1.41 -4.87
N ARG A 426 -3.63 2.35 -4.26
CA ARG A 426 -3.90 2.79 -2.87
C ARG A 426 -5.34 3.29 -2.68
N PHE A 427 -5.94 3.92 -3.70
CA PHE A 427 -7.34 4.33 -3.67
C PHE A 427 -8.33 3.15 -3.66
N ARG A 428 -7.86 1.94 -3.98
CA ARG A 428 -8.56 0.65 -3.79
C ARG A 428 -8.06 -0.09 -2.55
N LEU A 429 -7.41 0.62 -1.64
CA LEU A 429 -6.92 0.14 -0.36
C LEU A 429 -5.83 -0.94 -0.44
N ALA A 430 -5.09 -1.00 -1.55
CA ALA A 430 -3.84 -1.73 -1.61
C ALA A 430 -2.83 -1.13 -0.62
N ASP A 431 -2.07 -1.98 0.06
CA ASP A 431 -1.05 -1.58 1.05
C ASP A 431 0.37 -1.90 0.56
N PRO A 432 1.02 -0.97 -0.16
CA PRO A 432 2.38 -1.22 -0.65
C PRO A 432 3.42 -1.44 0.45
N THR A 433 3.08 -1.12 1.70
CA THR A 433 4.01 -1.37 2.83
C THR A 433 4.26 -2.85 3.02
N ILE A 434 3.33 -3.73 2.67
CA ILE A 434 3.49 -5.19 2.68
C ILE A 434 4.64 -5.62 1.77
N PHE A 435 4.67 -5.08 0.54
CA PHE A 435 5.77 -5.32 -0.40
C PHE A 435 7.09 -4.77 0.14
N LEU A 436 7.08 -3.53 0.64
CA LEU A 436 8.27 -2.83 1.15
C LEU A 436 8.85 -3.51 2.40
N GLU A 437 8.03 -4.05 3.28
CA GLU A 437 8.47 -4.84 4.44
C GLU A 437 9.30 -6.05 3.98
N LYS A 438 8.77 -6.84 3.03
CA LYS A 438 9.51 -7.98 2.46
C LYS A 438 10.74 -7.54 1.66
N TYR A 439 10.63 -6.45 0.91
CA TYR A 439 11.76 -5.88 0.16
C TYR A 439 12.94 -5.51 1.07
N ARG A 440 12.67 -5.03 2.28
CA ARG A 440 13.71 -4.65 3.27
C ARG A 440 14.24 -5.84 4.07
N THR A 441 13.41 -6.84 4.33
CA THR A 441 13.74 -7.97 5.20
C THR A 441 14.32 -9.18 4.47
N PHE A 442 13.94 -9.39 3.20
CA PHE A 442 14.46 -10.51 2.41
C PHE A 442 15.85 -10.19 1.88
N ALA A 443 16.81 -11.10 2.10
CA ALA A 443 18.17 -10.95 1.61
C ALA A 443 18.29 -11.30 0.10
N GLU A 444 19.27 -10.74 -0.59
CA GLU A 444 19.57 -11.14 -1.99
C GLU A 444 20.28 -12.48 -2.04
N GLU A 445 21.18 -12.72 -1.08
CA GLU A 445 21.92 -13.97 -0.92
C GLU A 445 21.68 -14.50 0.50
N PRO A 446 20.51 -15.09 0.77
CA PRO A 446 20.18 -15.63 2.08
C PRO A 446 20.88 -17.00 2.32
N ALA A 447 20.86 -17.45 3.58
CA ALA A 447 21.15 -18.83 3.89
C ALA A 447 20.05 -19.78 3.31
N GLU A 448 20.36 -21.07 3.26
CA GLU A 448 19.42 -22.07 2.71
C GLU A 448 18.09 -22.08 3.50
N GLY A 449 16.98 -21.97 2.76
CA GLY A 449 15.63 -21.96 3.32
C GLY A 449 15.14 -20.59 3.84
N GLU A 450 16.03 -19.58 3.90
CA GLU A 450 15.63 -18.24 4.30
C GLU A 450 14.99 -17.45 3.13
N PRO A 451 14.13 -16.46 3.42
CA PRO A 451 13.48 -15.64 2.42
C PRO A 451 14.46 -14.89 1.52
N ARG A 452 14.23 -14.93 0.21
CA ARG A 452 15.11 -14.34 -0.80
C ARG A 452 14.44 -13.22 -1.56
N ARG A 453 15.19 -12.15 -1.85
CA ARG A 453 14.83 -11.08 -2.78
C ARG A 453 15.67 -11.18 -4.05
N ILE A 454 15.04 -11.02 -5.21
CA ILE A 454 15.70 -10.90 -6.52
C ILE A 454 15.25 -9.62 -7.19
N LEU A 455 16.21 -8.85 -7.72
CA LEU A 455 15.94 -7.63 -8.47
C LEU A 455 16.01 -7.91 -9.97
N LEU A 456 14.97 -7.51 -10.71
CA LEU A 456 14.95 -7.54 -12.18
C LEU A 456 14.86 -6.11 -12.70
N SER A 457 16.00 -5.52 -13.02
CA SER A 457 16.12 -4.13 -13.50
C SER A 457 16.27 -3.99 -15.01
N ASP A 458 16.53 -5.10 -15.72
CA ASP A 458 16.66 -5.09 -17.19
C ASP A 458 15.30 -4.89 -17.86
N ASN A 459 15.20 -3.92 -18.76
CA ASN A 459 13.97 -3.62 -19.50
C ASN A 459 14.13 -4.06 -20.96
N PHE A 460 13.19 -4.90 -21.43
CA PHE A 460 13.13 -5.47 -22.78
C PHE A 460 12.06 -4.79 -23.67
N ARG A 461 11.45 -3.69 -23.20
CA ARG A 461 10.29 -3.07 -23.87
C ARG A 461 10.60 -1.68 -24.42
N SER A 462 11.43 -0.90 -23.74
CA SER A 462 11.59 0.54 -23.99
C SER A 462 13.01 0.88 -24.42
N HIS A 463 13.18 1.92 -25.26
CA HIS A 463 14.47 2.44 -25.66
C HIS A 463 15.24 3.05 -24.47
N ALA A 464 16.58 3.03 -24.56
CA ALA A 464 17.49 3.47 -23.50
C ALA A 464 17.24 4.94 -23.08
N GLU A 465 16.96 5.83 -24.03
CA GLU A 465 16.69 7.25 -23.76
C GLU A 465 15.43 7.47 -22.91
N ILE A 466 14.37 6.69 -23.16
CA ILE A 466 13.12 6.73 -22.37
C ILE A 466 13.41 6.28 -20.94
N LEU A 467 14.20 5.22 -20.79
CA LEU A 467 14.57 4.69 -19.47
C LEU A 467 15.46 5.67 -18.71
N SER A 468 16.40 6.35 -19.41
CA SER A 468 17.24 7.39 -18.80
C SER A 468 16.38 8.54 -18.28
N ALA A 469 15.47 9.06 -19.11
CA ALA A 469 14.57 10.13 -18.69
C ALA A 469 13.68 9.72 -17.50
N ALA A 470 13.16 8.49 -17.49
CA ALA A 470 12.39 7.95 -16.38
C ALA A 470 13.24 7.84 -15.10
N ASN A 471 14.49 7.34 -15.22
CA ASN A 471 15.42 7.24 -14.11
C ASN A 471 15.72 8.61 -13.50
N ASP A 472 15.92 9.64 -14.33
CA ASP A 472 16.22 11.00 -13.85
C ASP A 472 15.03 11.59 -13.08
N VAL A 473 13.80 11.39 -13.57
CA VAL A 473 12.59 11.80 -12.85
C VAL A 473 12.46 11.05 -11.53
N PHE A 474 12.66 9.72 -11.51
CA PHE A 474 12.53 8.93 -10.30
C PHE A 474 13.62 9.25 -9.26
N ARG A 475 14.87 9.50 -9.67
CA ARG A 475 15.93 9.96 -8.76
C ARG A 475 15.56 11.27 -8.05
N LEU A 476 14.83 12.16 -8.74
CA LEU A 476 14.41 13.44 -8.18
C LEU A 476 13.15 13.33 -7.30
N THR A 477 12.25 12.39 -7.60
CA THR A 477 10.91 12.36 -7.00
C THR A 477 10.69 11.19 -6.04
N MET A 478 11.34 10.05 -6.24
CA MET A 478 11.18 8.88 -5.38
C MET A 478 12.18 8.87 -4.23
N THR A 479 11.69 9.27 -3.09
CA THR A 479 12.38 9.19 -1.80
C THR A 479 11.66 8.17 -0.93
N GLU A 480 12.23 7.82 0.20
CA GLU A 480 11.56 6.97 1.19
C GLU A 480 10.17 7.51 1.57
N ARG A 481 9.99 8.84 1.57
CA ARG A 481 8.74 9.50 1.88
C ARG A 481 7.69 9.40 0.77
N THR A 482 8.08 9.62 -0.48
CA THR A 482 7.14 9.71 -1.62
C THR A 482 6.92 8.37 -2.29
N GLY A 483 7.95 7.51 -2.34
CA GLY A 483 7.91 6.20 -2.99
C GLY A 483 8.06 5.01 -2.05
N GLY A 484 8.29 5.25 -0.75
CA GLY A 484 8.54 4.20 0.23
C GLY A 484 9.93 3.56 0.14
N LEU A 485 10.74 3.95 -0.87
CA LEU A 485 12.12 3.54 -1.07
C LEU A 485 12.93 4.70 -1.64
N VAL A 486 14.25 4.65 -1.48
CA VAL A 486 15.18 5.57 -2.14
C VAL A 486 15.53 4.99 -3.51
N TYR A 487 15.24 5.73 -4.58
CA TYR A 487 15.54 5.31 -5.94
C TYR A 487 17.04 5.45 -6.23
N GLY A 488 17.76 4.34 -6.22
CA GLY A 488 19.19 4.26 -6.46
C GLY A 488 19.52 3.45 -7.72
N ASP A 489 20.79 3.07 -7.84
CA ASP A 489 21.28 2.30 -9.01
C ASP A 489 20.75 0.85 -9.04
N ALA A 490 20.31 0.32 -7.89
CA ALA A 490 19.69 -0.99 -7.79
C ALA A 490 18.28 -1.01 -8.40
N GLU A 491 17.51 0.09 -8.21
CA GLU A 491 16.15 0.27 -8.70
C GLU A 491 16.10 0.84 -10.12
N ALA A 492 17.23 1.36 -10.62
CA ALA A 492 17.29 2.01 -11.92
C ALA A 492 17.00 1.04 -13.07
N LEU A 493 16.17 1.50 -14.00
CA LEU A 493 15.83 0.77 -15.22
C LEU A 493 17.06 0.70 -16.13
N ARG A 494 17.40 -0.50 -16.61
CA ARG A 494 18.54 -0.73 -17.52
C ARG A 494 18.02 -1.24 -18.85
N ALA A 495 18.44 -0.62 -19.95
CA ALA A 495 18.13 -1.12 -21.28
C ALA A 495 18.88 -2.43 -21.55
N ASP A 496 18.18 -3.47 -22.02
CA ASP A 496 18.88 -4.64 -22.56
C ASP A 496 19.67 -4.26 -23.83
N ARG A 497 20.87 -4.81 -23.98
CA ARG A 497 21.75 -4.55 -25.13
C ARG A 497 21.13 -4.88 -26.50
N LYS A 498 20.02 -5.63 -26.55
CA LYS A 498 19.29 -5.99 -27.75
C LYS A 498 18.16 -5.03 -28.12
N SER A 499 17.79 -4.10 -27.26
CA SER A 499 16.75 -3.09 -27.52
C SER A 499 17.29 -1.84 -28.25
N VAL A 500 18.46 -1.92 -28.85
CA VAL A 500 19.15 -0.84 -29.59
C VAL A 500 19.08 -1.10 -31.11
N VAL A 501 18.01 -1.71 -31.60
CA VAL A 501 17.76 -1.77 -33.06
C VAL A 501 16.34 -1.31 -33.35
#